data_2ede01d6d23a797d4de99a93bc05d616
#
_entry.id   2ede01d6d23a797d4de99a93bc05d616
#
_cell.length_a   1.000
_cell.length_b   1.000
_cell.length_c   1.000
_cell.angle_alpha   90.00
_cell.angle_beta   90.00
_cell.angle_gamma   90.00
#
_symmetry.space_group_name_H-M   'P 1'
#
loop_
_entity.id
_entity.type
_entity.pdbx_description
1 polymer ?
#
loop_
_entity_poly.entity_id
_entity_poly.type
_entity_poly.pdbx_seq_one_letter_code
_entity_poly.pdbx_strand_id
1 'polypeptide(L)'
;ERNVLFYKYERHQAKVQECLLAFFHQLKEQMGDVTLSINITGSVGMGIAEKYSLPFVQEVVAAAQYIRQNHPGISSMIDIGGEDAKVVFFQNNQATDLRMNGNCAGGTGAFIDQMAILLGVSMDELNGLALRATRVHPIASRCGVFCKTDIQNLIAKNIPKEDIAASIFHAVTVQTIVTLAHGCDIVAPILLCGGPLTFIPALRKSFANYLQLSEENDFLLPEKSNLIPAWGAALAENSRKMKITELIGLLENLSEKAYRPQNSLPPFFKDETEYLQWKDRLAQYNVQRTEL
;
A
#
# COMPACT_ATOMS: atom_id res chain seq x y z
N GLU A 1 -18.38 -23.75 1.52
CA GLU A 1 -18.32 -22.43 0.87
C GLU A 1 -18.04 -21.38 1.92
N ARG A 2 -17.00 -20.56 1.70
CA ARG A 2 -16.64 -19.47 2.62
C ARG A 2 -17.21 -18.18 2.03
N ASN A 3 -18.38 -17.77 2.54
CA ASN A 3 -19.05 -16.56 2.06
C ASN A 3 -18.49 -15.33 2.76
N VAL A 4 -18.26 -14.25 2.01
CA VAL A 4 -17.94 -12.93 2.56
C VAL A 4 -19.24 -12.32 3.09
N LEU A 5 -19.37 -12.24 4.41
CA LEU A 5 -20.57 -11.70 5.08
C LEU A 5 -20.50 -10.17 5.21
N PHE A 6 -19.31 -9.64 5.41
CA PHE A 6 -19.05 -8.21 5.55
C PHE A 6 -17.64 -7.90 5.09
N TYR A 7 -17.45 -6.78 4.41
CA TYR A 7 -16.13 -6.26 4.07
C TYR A 7 -16.15 -4.74 4.02
N LYS A 8 -15.01 -4.13 4.28
CA LYS A 8 -14.78 -2.70 4.10
C LYS A 8 -13.33 -2.49 3.63
N TYR A 9 -13.17 -1.56 2.70
CA TYR A 9 -11.86 -1.07 2.28
C TYR A 9 -11.88 0.44 2.36
N GLU A 10 -11.00 1.01 3.17
CA GLU A 10 -10.97 2.44 3.45
C GLU A 10 -9.53 2.91 3.66
N ARG A 11 -9.23 4.13 3.21
CA ARG A 11 -7.94 4.77 3.48
C ARG A 11 -7.97 5.35 4.89
N HIS A 12 -7.12 4.85 5.77
CA HIS A 12 -7.10 5.26 7.18
C HIS A 12 -6.40 6.60 7.45
N GLN A 13 -5.63 7.16 6.50
CA GLN A 13 -4.94 8.46 6.64
C GLN A 13 -4.21 8.62 7.98
N ALA A 14 -3.48 7.60 8.42
CA ALA A 14 -2.83 7.45 9.72
C ALA A 14 -3.79 7.34 10.94
N LYS A 15 -5.12 7.38 10.75
CA LYS A 15 -6.14 7.22 11.80
C LYS A 15 -6.63 5.77 11.91
N VAL A 16 -5.69 4.84 12.04
CA VAL A 16 -5.98 3.40 11.99
C VAL A 16 -6.98 2.96 13.04
N GLN A 17 -6.81 3.45 14.28
CA GLN A 17 -7.70 3.09 15.39
C GLN A 17 -9.12 3.59 15.17
N GLU A 18 -9.29 4.85 14.74
CA GLU A 18 -10.61 5.42 14.46
C GLU A 18 -11.33 4.62 13.36
N CYS A 19 -10.60 4.27 12.27
CA CYS A 19 -11.15 3.46 11.18
C CYS A 19 -11.55 2.05 11.65
N LEU A 20 -10.73 1.40 12.48
CA LEU A 20 -11.05 0.08 13.02
C LEU A 20 -12.26 0.12 13.96
N LEU A 21 -12.35 1.10 14.85
CA LEU A 21 -13.50 1.27 15.72
C LEU A 21 -14.78 1.48 14.91
N ALA A 22 -14.76 2.39 13.94
CA ALA A 22 -15.88 2.63 13.05
C ALA A 22 -16.31 1.36 12.30
N PHE A 23 -15.33 0.56 11.83
CA PHE A 23 -15.57 -0.70 11.17
C PHE A 23 -16.27 -1.71 12.09
N PHE A 24 -15.78 -1.90 13.34
CA PHE A 24 -16.36 -2.87 14.25
C PHE A 24 -17.72 -2.41 14.83
N HIS A 25 -17.95 -1.12 14.99
CA HIS A 25 -19.27 -0.60 15.32
C HIS A 25 -20.27 -0.92 14.21
N GLN A 26 -19.91 -0.64 12.96
CA GLN A 26 -20.76 -0.96 11.80
C GLN A 26 -21.03 -2.46 11.67
N LEU A 27 -20.00 -3.29 11.89
CA LEU A 27 -20.16 -4.75 11.89
C LEU A 27 -21.11 -5.22 12.98
N LYS A 28 -21.01 -4.64 14.20
CA LYS A 28 -21.89 -4.95 15.31
C LYS A 28 -23.35 -4.55 15.05
N GLU A 29 -23.57 -3.41 14.41
CA GLU A 29 -24.91 -2.97 14.01
C GLU A 29 -25.56 -3.94 13.02
N GLN A 30 -24.79 -4.49 12.07
CA GLN A 30 -25.31 -5.39 11.05
C GLN A 30 -25.48 -6.83 11.53
N MET A 31 -24.57 -7.34 12.34
CA MET A 31 -24.49 -8.75 12.70
C MET A 31 -24.80 -9.03 14.18
N GLY A 32 -24.96 -8.00 15.00
CA GLY A 32 -25.07 -8.15 16.45
C GLY A 32 -23.73 -8.44 17.14
N ASP A 33 -23.77 -8.79 18.43
CA ASP A 33 -22.56 -9.09 19.22
C ASP A 33 -22.12 -10.55 19.03
N VAL A 34 -21.74 -10.90 17.81
CA VAL A 34 -21.28 -12.26 17.48
C VAL A 34 -19.83 -12.49 17.93
N THR A 35 -19.47 -13.76 18.09
CA THR A 35 -18.09 -14.16 18.33
C THR A 35 -17.34 -14.31 17.01
N LEU A 36 -16.23 -13.60 16.87
CA LEU A 36 -15.35 -13.62 15.71
C LEU A 36 -14.10 -14.46 15.99
N SER A 37 -13.60 -15.13 14.98
CA SER A 37 -12.23 -15.64 14.94
C SER A 37 -11.36 -14.58 14.26
N ILE A 38 -10.39 -14.02 14.97
CA ILE A 38 -9.63 -12.85 14.54
C ILE A 38 -8.22 -13.25 14.16
N ASN A 39 -7.80 -12.79 12.98
CA ASN A 39 -6.41 -12.75 12.55
C ASN A 39 -6.14 -11.38 11.95
N ILE A 40 -4.94 -10.87 12.18
CA ILE A 40 -4.47 -9.58 11.67
C ILE A 40 -3.36 -9.82 10.66
N THR A 41 -3.29 -8.99 9.64
CA THR A 41 -2.22 -8.99 8.64
C THR A 41 -1.89 -7.56 8.22
N GLY A 42 -0.78 -7.39 7.47
CA GLY A 42 -0.31 -6.10 7.00
C GLY A 42 0.63 -5.39 7.98
N SER A 43 1.50 -4.53 7.47
CA SER A 43 2.55 -3.85 8.26
C SER A 43 1.98 -3.00 9.41
N VAL A 44 0.92 -2.26 9.14
CA VAL A 44 0.21 -1.46 10.17
C VAL A 44 -0.49 -2.37 11.20
N GLY A 45 -1.03 -3.49 10.74
CA GLY A 45 -1.67 -4.50 11.60
C GLY A 45 -0.72 -5.15 12.60
N MET A 46 0.56 -5.26 12.27
CA MET A 46 1.57 -5.85 13.16
C MET A 46 1.64 -5.13 14.51
N GLY A 47 1.72 -3.80 14.51
CA GLY A 47 1.76 -3.02 15.75
C GLY A 47 0.49 -3.19 16.61
N ILE A 48 -0.67 -3.36 15.98
CA ILE A 48 -1.93 -3.65 16.68
C ILE A 48 -1.89 -5.06 17.27
N ALA A 49 -1.46 -6.04 16.48
CA ALA A 49 -1.36 -7.42 16.92
C ALA A 49 -0.44 -7.58 18.13
N GLU A 50 0.75 -6.99 18.09
CA GLU A 50 1.71 -6.99 19.21
C GLU A 50 1.13 -6.34 20.45
N LYS A 51 0.53 -5.15 20.30
CA LYS A 51 0.00 -4.39 21.43
C LYS A 51 -1.11 -5.11 22.18
N TYR A 52 -1.96 -5.86 21.45
CA TYR A 52 -3.11 -6.57 22.05
C TYR A 52 -2.94 -8.06 22.16
N SER A 53 -1.75 -8.57 21.84
CA SER A 53 -1.50 -10.01 21.81
C SER A 53 -2.54 -10.75 20.93
N LEU A 54 -2.84 -10.16 19.77
CA LEU A 54 -3.71 -10.75 18.76
C LEU A 54 -2.88 -11.56 17.75
N PRO A 55 -3.44 -12.64 17.19
CA PRO A 55 -2.75 -13.42 16.17
C PRO A 55 -2.43 -12.58 14.93
N PHE A 56 -1.20 -12.68 14.47
CA PHE A 56 -0.71 -12.02 13.27
C PHE A 56 -0.27 -13.05 12.23
N VAL A 57 -0.64 -12.80 10.99
CA VAL A 57 -0.20 -13.58 9.82
C VAL A 57 0.55 -12.63 8.89
N GLN A 58 1.76 -13.00 8.53
CA GLN A 58 2.53 -12.20 7.59
C GLN A 58 1.79 -12.10 6.24
N GLU A 59 1.69 -10.90 5.70
CA GLU A 59 0.84 -10.58 4.55
C GLU A 59 1.10 -11.47 3.33
N VAL A 60 2.37 -11.71 3.02
CA VAL A 60 2.75 -12.57 1.91
C VAL A 60 2.38 -14.02 2.14
N VAL A 61 2.55 -14.51 3.37
CA VAL A 61 2.14 -15.88 3.75
C VAL A 61 0.63 -16.02 3.61
N ALA A 62 -0.12 -15.03 4.07
CA ALA A 62 -1.57 -14.98 3.93
C ALA A 62 -2.00 -14.99 2.45
N ALA A 63 -1.43 -14.12 1.64
CA ALA A 63 -1.74 -14.05 0.21
C ALA A 63 -1.38 -15.36 -0.52
N ALA A 64 -0.19 -15.93 -0.26
CA ALA A 64 0.24 -17.18 -0.86
C ALA A 64 -0.68 -18.36 -0.45
N GLN A 65 -1.12 -18.40 0.80
CA GLN A 65 -2.07 -19.41 1.27
C GLN A 65 -3.42 -19.32 0.56
N TYR A 66 -3.94 -18.10 0.37
CA TYR A 66 -5.18 -17.88 -0.38
C TYR A 66 -5.05 -18.32 -1.83
N ILE A 67 -3.97 -17.90 -2.51
CA ILE A 67 -3.72 -18.24 -3.92
C ILE A 67 -3.62 -19.76 -4.10
N ARG A 68 -2.85 -20.42 -3.26
CA ARG A 68 -2.69 -21.88 -3.31
C ARG A 68 -4.01 -22.65 -3.22
N GLN A 69 -4.96 -22.15 -2.42
CA GLN A 69 -6.26 -22.80 -2.22
C GLN A 69 -7.29 -22.46 -3.29
N ASN A 70 -7.28 -21.22 -3.80
CA ASN A 70 -8.37 -20.73 -4.64
C ASN A 70 -7.97 -20.54 -6.11
N HIS A 71 -6.67 -20.37 -6.37
CA HIS A 71 -6.15 -20.12 -7.72
C HIS A 71 -4.91 -21.01 -8.00
N PRO A 72 -5.07 -22.35 -7.96
CA PRO A 72 -3.95 -23.24 -8.28
C PRO A 72 -3.50 -23.02 -9.73
N GLY A 73 -2.19 -23.10 -9.96
CA GLY A 73 -1.62 -22.89 -11.30
C GLY A 73 -1.14 -21.46 -11.58
N ILE A 74 -1.31 -20.51 -10.66
CA ILE A 74 -0.68 -19.19 -10.76
C ILE A 74 0.85 -19.35 -10.68
N SER A 75 1.55 -18.71 -11.61
CA SER A 75 3.02 -18.72 -11.68
C SER A 75 3.65 -17.56 -10.93
N SER A 76 2.98 -16.40 -10.92
CA SER A 76 3.48 -15.20 -10.24
C SER A 76 2.33 -14.40 -9.63
N MET A 77 2.58 -13.70 -8.53
CA MET A 77 1.69 -12.66 -7.99
C MET A 77 2.43 -11.34 -7.98
N ILE A 78 1.77 -10.29 -8.45
CA ILE A 78 2.22 -8.91 -8.30
C ILE A 78 1.24 -8.21 -7.36
N ASP A 79 1.74 -7.72 -6.24
CA ASP A 79 0.98 -6.95 -5.26
C ASP A 79 1.56 -5.54 -5.17
N ILE A 80 0.71 -4.55 -5.42
CA ILE A 80 1.06 -3.14 -5.20
C ILE A 80 0.17 -2.62 -4.09
N GLY A 81 0.79 -2.43 -2.92
CA GLY A 81 0.18 -1.86 -1.75
C GLY A 81 0.22 -0.33 -1.74
N GLY A 82 -0.19 0.25 -0.62
CA GLY A 82 -0.08 1.69 -0.38
C GLY A 82 1.37 2.14 -0.20
N GLU A 83 2.17 1.37 0.52
CA GLU A 83 3.54 1.73 0.91
C GLU A 83 4.61 0.75 0.43
N ASP A 84 4.22 -0.41 -0.04
CA ASP A 84 5.11 -1.45 -0.53
C ASP A 84 4.63 -2.05 -1.86
N ALA A 85 5.53 -2.76 -2.52
CA ALA A 85 5.23 -3.58 -3.69
C ALA A 85 5.94 -4.93 -3.52
N LYS A 86 5.28 -5.99 -3.93
CA LYS A 86 5.76 -7.36 -3.77
C LYS A 86 5.57 -8.15 -5.05
N VAL A 87 6.50 -9.05 -5.32
CA VAL A 87 6.35 -10.09 -6.34
C VAL A 87 6.62 -11.43 -5.68
N VAL A 88 5.69 -12.35 -5.85
CA VAL A 88 5.81 -13.73 -5.36
C VAL A 88 5.82 -14.68 -6.54
N PHE A 89 6.78 -15.57 -6.57
CA PHE A 89 6.91 -16.61 -7.58
C PHE A 89 6.42 -17.93 -7.02
N PHE A 90 5.67 -18.67 -7.82
CA PHE A 90 5.10 -19.96 -7.44
C PHE A 90 5.66 -21.07 -8.34
N GLN A 91 6.03 -22.19 -7.74
CA GLN A 91 6.39 -23.40 -8.44
C GLN A 91 5.68 -24.59 -7.78
N ASN A 92 5.06 -25.45 -8.58
CA ASN A 92 4.27 -26.57 -8.06
C ASN A 92 3.23 -26.14 -6.99
N ASN A 93 2.58 -25.00 -7.22
CA ASN A 93 1.59 -24.41 -6.33
C ASN A 93 2.13 -24.00 -4.94
N GLN A 94 3.43 -23.79 -4.82
CA GLN A 94 4.07 -23.28 -3.60
C GLN A 94 4.83 -21.99 -3.90
N ALA A 95 4.76 -21.02 -2.99
CA ALA A 95 5.58 -19.83 -3.08
C ALA A 95 7.07 -20.23 -2.88
N THR A 96 7.89 -20.00 -3.89
CA THR A 96 9.31 -20.39 -3.89
C THR A 96 10.24 -19.22 -3.69
N ASP A 97 9.85 -18.03 -4.11
CA ASP A 97 10.62 -16.81 -3.95
C ASP A 97 9.68 -15.63 -3.69
N LEU A 98 10.10 -14.73 -2.81
CA LEU A 98 9.41 -13.52 -2.45
C LEU A 98 10.36 -12.35 -2.57
N ARG A 99 9.93 -11.33 -3.27
CA ARG A 99 10.65 -10.09 -3.41
C ARG A 99 9.77 -8.91 -3.07
N MET A 100 10.31 -8.01 -2.29
CA MET A 100 9.61 -6.82 -1.82
C MET A 100 10.53 -5.61 -1.96
N ASN A 101 10.00 -4.46 -2.37
CA ASN A 101 10.75 -3.22 -2.31
C ASN A 101 11.05 -2.91 -0.83
N GLY A 102 12.23 -2.36 -0.61
CA GLY A 102 12.64 -1.93 0.74
C GLY A 102 11.94 -0.63 1.15
N ASN A 103 12.67 0.26 1.80
CA ASN A 103 12.13 1.51 2.37
C ASN A 103 11.86 2.62 1.33
N CYS A 104 11.58 2.28 0.07
CA CYS A 104 11.34 3.24 -1.00
C CYS A 104 9.88 3.24 -1.41
N ALA A 105 9.20 4.37 -1.28
CA ALA A 105 7.82 4.53 -1.74
C ALA A 105 7.65 4.49 -3.28
N GLY A 106 8.73 4.60 -4.05
CA GLY A 106 8.68 4.48 -5.51
C GLY A 106 8.09 3.12 -5.92
N GLY A 107 7.20 3.14 -6.90
CA GLY A 107 6.50 1.92 -7.35
C GLY A 107 5.31 1.50 -6.48
N THR A 108 4.84 2.35 -5.58
CA THR A 108 3.73 2.07 -4.65
C THR A 108 2.55 3.00 -4.84
N GLY A 109 1.43 2.72 -4.17
CA GLY A 109 0.25 3.58 -4.18
C GLY A 109 0.52 4.99 -3.67
N ALA A 110 1.33 5.13 -2.62
CA ALA A 110 1.70 6.44 -2.08
C ALA A 110 2.48 7.30 -3.10
N PHE A 111 3.32 6.67 -3.91
CA PHE A 111 3.99 7.37 -5.00
C PHE A 111 2.98 7.85 -6.06
N ILE A 112 2.03 7.00 -6.45
CA ILE A 112 0.99 7.36 -7.42
C ILE A 112 0.16 8.54 -6.89
N ASP A 113 -0.23 8.50 -5.61
CA ASP A 113 -0.97 9.60 -4.96
C ASP A 113 -0.18 10.92 -5.00
N GLN A 114 1.12 10.89 -4.70
CA GLN A 114 1.97 12.08 -4.78
C GLN A 114 2.05 12.64 -6.20
N MET A 115 2.07 11.79 -7.21
CA MET A 115 2.10 12.23 -8.60
C MET A 115 0.76 12.80 -9.06
N ALA A 116 -0.36 12.26 -8.58
CA ALA A 116 -1.69 12.83 -8.81
C ALA A 116 -1.80 14.24 -8.22
N ILE A 117 -1.32 14.43 -6.98
CA ILE A 117 -1.26 15.76 -6.33
C ILE A 117 -0.37 16.72 -7.12
N LEU A 118 0.79 16.27 -7.60
CA LEU A 118 1.71 17.10 -8.39
C LEU A 118 1.07 17.58 -9.71
N LEU A 119 0.25 16.74 -10.34
CA LEU A 119 -0.49 17.09 -11.56
C LEU A 119 -1.78 17.91 -11.28
N GLY A 120 -2.19 18.01 -10.02
CA GLY A 120 -3.42 18.67 -9.61
C GLY A 120 -4.67 17.94 -10.11
N VAL A 121 -4.69 16.60 -10.01
CA VAL A 121 -5.80 15.74 -10.47
C VAL A 121 -6.15 14.70 -9.40
N SER A 122 -7.39 14.22 -9.43
CA SER A 122 -7.81 13.06 -8.65
C SER A 122 -7.22 11.75 -9.22
N MET A 123 -7.33 10.66 -8.46
CA MET A 123 -6.87 9.35 -8.93
C MET A 123 -7.66 8.85 -10.14
N ASP A 124 -8.97 9.08 -10.15
CA ASP A 124 -9.83 8.69 -11.27
C ASP A 124 -9.50 9.49 -12.54
N GLU A 125 -9.22 10.79 -12.38
CA GLU A 125 -8.77 11.63 -13.48
C GLU A 125 -7.40 11.19 -13.99
N LEU A 126 -6.44 10.87 -13.09
CA LEU A 126 -5.12 10.38 -13.47
C LEU A 126 -5.22 9.10 -14.30
N ASN A 127 -6.06 8.14 -13.84
CA ASN A 127 -6.35 6.93 -14.59
C ASN A 127 -6.96 7.22 -15.96
N GLY A 128 -7.99 8.07 -16.02
CA GLY A 128 -8.66 8.44 -17.26
C GLY A 128 -7.74 9.17 -18.25
N LEU A 129 -6.84 10.03 -17.77
CA LEU A 129 -5.82 10.69 -18.58
C LEU A 129 -4.88 9.64 -19.19
N ALA A 130 -4.30 8.75 -18.38
CA ALA A 130 -3.36 7.75 -18.85
C ALA A 130 -3.93 6.80 -19.91
N LEU A 131 -5.23 6.47 -19.82
CA LEU A 131 -5.90 5.64 -20.82
C LEU A 131 -6.05 6.32 -22.19
N ARG A 132 -6.00 7.66 -22.24
CA ARG A 132 -6.08 8.46 -23.46
C ARG A 132 -4.71 8.90 -24.00
N ALA A 133 -3.64 8.55 -23.32
CA ALA A 133 -2.28 8.91 -23.72
C ALA A 133 -1.93 8.38 -25.11
N THR A 134 -1.19 9.17 -25.83
CA THR A 134 -0.66 8.79 -27.17
C THR A 134 0.80 8.42 -27.11
N ARG A 135 1.50 8.85 -26.05
CA ARG A 135 2.94 8.65 -25.91
C ARG A 135 3.34 8.45 -24.46
N VAL A 136 4.33 7.61 -24.24
CA VAL A 136 5.01 7.44 -22.95
C VAL A 136 6.39 8.09 -23.03
N HIS A 137 6.69 8.97 -22.08
CA HIS A 137 7.99 9.63 -21.98
C HIS A 137 8.88 8.88 -20.98
N PRO A 138 10.19 8.75 -21.27
CA PRO A 138 11.12 8.14 -20.33
C PRO A 138 11.27 9.05 -19.10
N ILE A 139 11.01 8.50 -17.93
CA ILE A 139 11.22 9.12 -16.61
C ILE A 139 11.96 8.13 -15.72
N ALA A 140 12.69 8.64 -14.72
CA ALA A 140 13.46 7.80 -13.81
C ALA A 140 12.52 6.80 -13.09
N SER A 141 12.85 5.52 -13.17
CA SER A 141 12.03 4.44 -12.63
C SER A 141 12.61 3.76 -11.38
N ARG A 142 13.75 4.25 -10.86
CA ARG A 142 14.39 3.65 -9.68
C ARG A 142 14.24 4.47 -8.41
N CYS A 143 14.11 5.77 -8.52
CA CYS A 143 14.02 6.68 -7.38
C CYS A 143 12.84 7.62 -7.55
N GLY A 144 11.90 7.61 -6.63
CA GLY A 144 10.72 8.47 -6.65
C GLY A 144 11.05 9.97 -6.68
N VAL A 145 12.18 10.38 -6.08
CA VAL A 145 12.63 11.79 -6.09
C VAL A 145 13.05 12.21 -7.51
N PHE A 146 13.86 11.42 -8.19
CA PHE A 146 14.26 11.72 -9.56
C PHE A 146 13.07 11.62 -10.51
N CYS A 147 12.19 10.64 -10.34
CA CYS A 147 10.95 10.52 -11.08
C CYS A 147 10.11 11.81 -10.97
N LYS A 148 9.94 12.34 -9.76
CA LYS A 148 9.23 13.59 -9.52
C LYS A 148 9.86 14.76 -10.25
N THR A 149 11.19 14.88 -10.24
CA THR A 149 11.93 15.92 -10.96
C THR A 149 11.72 15.82 -12.47
N ASP A 150 11.76 14.60 -13.02
CA ASP A 150 11.52 14.38 -14.44
C ASP A 150 10.10 14.76 -14.84
N ILE A 151 9.10 14.42 -14.00
CA ILE A 151 7.70 14.82 -14.22
C ILE A 151 7.56 16.35 -14.21
N GLN A 152 8.21 17.04 -13.26
CA GLN A 152 8.21 18.51 -13.23
C GLN A 152 8.83 19.10 -14.53
N ASN A 153 9.87 18.49 -15.06
CA ASN A 153 10.47 18.88 -16.34
C ASN A 153 9.51 18.67 -17.51
N LEU A 154 8.72 17.58 -17.51
CA LEU A 154 7.70 17.35 -18.53
C LEU A 154 6.59 18.38 -18.46
N ILE A 155 6.14 18.73 -17.25
CA ILE A 155 5.16 19.80 -17.04
C ILE A 155 5.69 21.13 -17.55
N ALA A 156 6.94 21.48 -17.23
CA ALA A 156 7.57 22.72 -17.69
C ALA A 156 7.72 22.80 -19.21
N LYS A 157 7.82 21.66 -19.88
CA LYS A 157 7.85 21.54 -21.36
C LYS A 157 6.46 21.52 -21.99
N ASN A 158 5.39 21.73 -21.22
CA ASN A 158 3.99 21.68 -21.65
C ASN A 158 3.61 20.35 -22.35
N ILE A 159 4.16 19.23 -21.89
CA ILE A 159 3.75 17.90 -22.35
C ILE A 159 2.30 17.65 -21.90
N PRO A 160 1.45 17.05 -22.75
CA PRO A 160 0.07 16.74 -22.40
C PRO A 160 -0.02 15.92 -21.09
N LYS A 161 -0.98 16.26 -20.23
CA LYS A 161 -1.18 15.56 -18.94
C LYS A 161 -1.46 14.07 -19.14
N GLU A 162 -2.10 13.70 -20.25
CA GLU A 162 -2.35 12.33 -20.66
C GLU A 162 -1.06 11.53 -20.76
N ASP A 163 -0.09 12.06 -21.49
CA ASP A 163 1.18 11.41 -21.73
C ASP A 163 2.02 11.35 -20.44
N ILE A 164 1.95 12.40 -19.60
CA ILE A 164 2.61 12.40 -18.28
C ILE A 164 2.00 11.33 -17.39
N ALA A 165 0.67 11.22 -17.33
CA ALA A 165 -0.02 10.22 -16.53
C ALA A 165 0.35 8.78 -16.94
N ALA A 166 0.39 8.49 -18.22
CA ALA A 166 0.84 7.19 -18.74
C ALA A 166 2.32 6.92 -18.39
N SER A 167 3.17 7.97 -18.46
CA SER A 167 4.57 7.85 -18.10
C SER A 167 4.79 7.54 -16.60
N ILE A 168 3.93 8.08 -15.73
CA ILE A 168 3.94 7.76 -14.30
C ILE A 168 3.64 6.27 -14.08
N PHE A 169 2.57 5.73 -14.67
CA PHE A 169 2.25 4.31 -14.53
C PHE A 169 3.30 3.40 -15.16
N HIS A 170 3.88 3.83 -16.28
CA HIS A 170 5.02 3.11 -16.87
C HIS A 170 6.22 3.07 -15.92
N ALA A 171 6.56 4.18 -15.26
CA ALA A 171 7.67 4.20 -14.31
C ALA A 171 7.42 3.29 -13.09
N VAL A 172 6.18 3.27 -12.56
CA VAL A 172 5.78 2.32 -11.50
C VAL A 172 5.97 0.88 -11.97
N THR A 173 5.51 0.55 -13.17
CA THR A 173 5.66 -0.78 -13.77
C THR A 173 7.13 -1.17 -13.90
N VAL A 174 7.93 -0.32 -14.54
CA VAL A 174 9.37 -0.58 -14.73
C VAL A 174 10.08 -0.75 -13.40
N GLN A 175 9.78 0.11 -12.42
CA GLN A 175 10.37 0.01 -11.09
C GLN A 175 10.02 -1.32 -10.43
N THR A 176 8.75 -1.72 -10.44
CA THR A 176 8.30 -2.98 -9.86
C THR A 176 9.00 -4.16 -10.53
N ILE A 177 8.97 -4.24 -11.85
CA ILE A 177 9.55 -5.36 -12.59
C ILE A 177 11.06 -5.40 -12.44
N VAL A 178 11.77 -4.31 -12.74
CA VAL A 178 13.24 -4.29 -12.75
C VAL A 178 13.82 -4.47 -11.34
N THR A 179 13.16 -3.91 -10.32
CA THR A 179 13.67 -3.99 -8.95
C THR A 179 13.33 -5.32 -8.30
N LEU A 180 12.11 -5.84 -8.52
CA LEU A 180 11.62 -7.01 -7.81
C LEU A 180 11.80 -8.31 -8.59
N ALA A 181 11.67 -8.30 -9.92
CA ALA A 181 11.91 -9.52 -10.68
C ALA A 181 13.39 -9.91 -10.74
N HIS A 182 14.28 -8.95 -10.71
CA HIS A 182 15.76 -9.02 -10.66
C HIS A 182 16.36 -10.42 -10.85
N GLY A 183 16.43 -10.89 -12.11
CA GLY A 183 16.98 -12.20 -12.47
C GLY A 183 15.97 -13.37 -12.43
N CYS A 184 14.69 -13.10 -12.16
CA CYS A 184 13.60 -14.07 -12.33
C CYS A 184 12.63 -13.57 -13.41
N ASP A 185 12.17 -14.49 -14.24
CA ASP A 185 11.15 -14.17 -15.22
C ASP A 185 9.77 -14.17 -14.57
N ILE A 186 9.01 -13.10 -14.79
CA ILE A 186 7.60 -13.05 -14.42
C ILE A 186 6.82 -13.76 -15.53
N VAL A 187 6.32 -14.94 -15.21
CA VAL A 187 5.65 -15.83 -16.15
C VAL A 187 4.15 -15.89 -15.87
N ALA A 188 3.34 -15.90 -16.91
CA ALA A 188 1.89 -16.10 -16.82
C ALA A 188 1.53 -17.55 -16.38
N PRO A 189 0.37 -17.77 -15.75
CA PRO A 189 -0.61 -16.77 -15.33
C PRO A 189 -0.17 -15.93 -14.13
N ILE A 190 -0.42 -14.61 -14.20
CA ILE A 190 -0.01 -13.64 -13.18
C ILE A 190 -1.24 -13.18 -12.41
N LEU A 191 -1.26 -13.34 -11.10
CA LEU A 191 -2.33 -12.81 -10.26
C LEU A 191 -1.97 -11.37 -9.82
N LEU A 192 -2.90 -10.44 -10.02
CA LEU A 192 -2.78 -9.06 -9.61
C LEU A 192 -3.49 -8.82 -8.27
N CYS A 193 -2.81 -8.17 -7.33
CA CYS A 193 -3.26 -7.91 -5.98
C CYS A 193 -2.95 -6.47 -5.56
N GLY A 194 -3.57 -6.02 -4.47
CA GLY A 194 -3.38 -4.68 -3.91
C GLY A 194 -4.29 -3.61 -4.52
N GLY A 195 -4.47 -2.52 -3.77
CA GLY A 195 -5.40 -1.45 -4.14
C GLY A 195 -5.11 -0.81 -5.50
N PRO A 196 -3.89 -0.35 -5.80
CA PRO A 196 -3.55 0.22 -7.08
C PRO A 196 -3.89 -0.68 -8.27
N LEU A 197 -3.54 -1.97 -8.22
CA LEU A 197 -3.84 -2.90 -9.31
C LEU A 197 -5.34 -3.25 -9.38
N THR A 198 -6.05 -3.23 -8.26
CA THR A 198 -7.50 -3.46 -8.24
C THR A 198 -8.26 -2.30 -8.89
N PHE A 199 -7.91 -1.05 -8.57
CA PHE A 199 -8.73 0.11 -8.90
C PHE A 199 -8.21 0.96 -10.08
N ILE A 200 -6.98 0.73 -10.58
CA ILE A 200 -6.38 1.54 -11.64
C ILE A 200 -6.15 0.71 -12.92
N PRO A 201 -7.13 0.68 -13.85
CA PRO A 201 -6.98 -0.03 -15.13
C PRO A 201 -5.74 0.39 -15.94
N ALA A 202 -5.41 1.69 -15.97
CA ALA A 202 -4.25 2.18 -16.71
C ALA A 202 -2.93 1.58 -16.19
N LEU A 203 -2.83 1.31 -14.89
CA LEU A 203 -1.66 0.66 -14.30
C LEU A 203 -1.56 -0.80 -14.78
N ARG A 204 -2.67 -1.56 -14.78
CA ARG A 204 -2.69 -2.94 -15.30
C ARG A 204 -2.29 -3.00 -16.77
N LYS A 205 -2.84 -2.10 -17.58
CA LYS A 205 -2.48 -1.96 -18.99
C LYS A 205 -0.99 -1.67 -19.16
N SER A 206 -0.39 -0.86 -18.27
CA SER A 206 1.05 -0.59 -18.28
C SER A 206 1.86 -1.86 -18.03
N PHE A 207 1.45 -2.71 -17.08
CA PHE A 207 2.10 -4.01 -16.82
C PHE A 207 1.97 -4.93 -18.03
N ALA A 208 0.79 -5.06 -18.61
CA ALA A 208 0.55 -5.90 -19.78
C ALA A 208 1.44 -5.47 -20.97
N ASN A 209 1.49 -4.17 -21.25
CA ASN A 209 2.32 -3.63 -22.32
C ASN A 209 3.82 -3.84 -22.08
N TYR A 210 4.29 -3.62 -20.84
CA TYR A 210 5.71 -3.76 -20.52
C TYR A 210 6.19 -5.20 -20.58
N LEU A 211 5.37 -6.14 -20.10
CA LEU A 211 5.66 -7.57 -20.13
C LEU A 211 5.34 -8.21 -21.48
N GLN A 212 4.73 -7.48 -22.41
CA GLN A 212 4.26 -7.98 -23.72
C GLN A 212 3.27 -9.16 -23.58
N LEU A 213 2.38 -9.06 -22.59
CA LEU A 213 1.37 -10.04 -22.26
C LEU A 213 -0.05 -9.53 -22.57
N SER A 214 -1.00 -10.46 -22.69
CA SER A 214 -2.42 -10.15 -22.85
C SER A 214 -3.07 -9.87 -21.50
N GLU A 215 -3.67 -8.67 -21.34
CA GLU A 215 -4.35 -8.32 -20.07
C GLU A 215 -5.47 -9.33 -19.73
N GLU A 216 -6.16 -9.86 -20.74
CA GLU A 216 -7.31 -10.78 -20.56
C GLU A 216 -6.89 -12.22 -20.31
N ASN A 217 -5.80 -12.69 -20.95
CA ASN A 217 -5.44 -14.11 -20.95
C ASN A 217 -4.32 -14.45 -19.95
N ASP A 218 -3.41 -13.52 -19.72
CA ASP A 218 -2.19 -13.78 -18.95
C ASP A 218 -2.27 -13.26 -17.51
N PHE A 219 -3.23 -12.35 -17.24
CA PHE A 219 -3.44 -11.80 -15.91
C PHE A 219 -4.76 -12.25 -15.31
N LEU A 220 -4.72 -12.59 -14.03
CA LEU A 220 -5.90 -12.86 -13.23
C LEU A 220 -6.09 -11.72 -12.23
N LEU A 221 -7.23 -11.04 -12.32
CA LEU A 221 -7.68 -10.06 -11.34
C LEU A 221 -8.95 -10.60 -10.65
N PRO A 222 -8.83 -11.28 -9.51
CA PRO A 222 -10.01 -11.72 -8.76
C PRO A 222 -10.87 -10.54 -8.32
N GLU A 223 -12.18 -10.78 -8.21
CA GLU A 223 -13.05 -9.77 -7.59
C GLU A 223 -12.54 -9.43 -6.20
N LYS A 224 -12.42 -8.14 -5.87
CA LYS A 224 -11.86 -7.65 -4.60
C LYS A 224 -10.43 -8.16 -4.31
N SER A 225 -9.57 -8.19 -5.33
CA SER A 225 -8.19 -8.68 -5.21
C SER A 225 -7.37 -7.92 -4.14
N ASN A 226 -7.77 -6.69 -3.81
CA ASN A 226 -7.22 -5.91 -2.69
C ASN A 226 -7.46 -6.53 -1.31
N LEU A 227 -8.37 -7.52 -1.19
CA LEU A 227 -8.66 -8.23 0.07
C LEU A 227 -7.94 -9.57 0.21
N ILE A 228 -7.18 -9.99 -0.80
CA ILE A 228 -6.49 -11.30 -0.79
C ILE A 228 -5.67 -11.55 0.47
N PRO A 229 -4.84 -10.60 0.98
CA PRO A 229 -4.13 -10.82 2.23
C PRO A 229 -5.06 -11.05 3.43
N ALA A 230 -6.16 -10.29 3.53
CA ALA A 230 -7.12 -10.44 4.60
C ALA A 230 -7.85 -11.79 4.54
N TRP A 231 -8.24 -12.23 3.34
CA TRP A 231 -8.82 -13.56 3.14
C TRP A 231 -7.83 -14.67 3.48
N GLY A 232 -6.57 -14.53 3.08
CA GLY A 232 -5.52 -15.47 3.45
C GLY A 232 -5.29 -15.53 4.96
N ALA A 233 -5.28 -14.41 5.64
CA ALA A 233 -5.18 -14.37 7.10
C ALA A 233 -6.36 -15.05 7.77
N ALA A 234 -7.57 -14.93 7.23
CA ALA A 234 -8.75 -15.64 7.73
C ALA A 234 -8.68 -17.18 7.55
N LEU A 235 -7.80 -17.67 6.68
CA LEU A 235 -7.57 -19.10 6.49
C LEU A 235 -6.61 -19.69 7.51
N ALA A 236 -5.86 -18.89 8.26
CA ALA A 236 -4.90 -19.36 9.22
C ALA A 236 -5.58 -20.02 10.41
N GLU A 237 -5.01 -21.15 10.87
CA GLU A 237 -5.57 -21.95 11.95
C GLU A 237 -5.42 -21.28 13.33
N ASN A 238 -4.37 -20.47 13.50
CA ASN A 238 -4.10 -19.76 14.74
C ASN A 238 -4.90 -18.46 14.80
N SER A 239 -6.14 -18.55 15.31
CA SER A 239 -7.02 -17.39 15.48
C SER A 239 -7.44 -17.22 16.94
N ARG A 240 -7.64 -15.97 17.38
CA ARG A 240 -8.21 -15.67 18.69
C ARG A 240 -9.71 -15.44 18.55
N LYS A 241 -10.49 -16.16 19.34
CA LYS A 241 -11.95 -15.99 19.40
C LYS A 241 -12.31 -14.94 20.44
N MET A 242 -13.11 -13.96 20.06
CA MET A 242 -13.66 -12.95 20.98
C MET A 242 -14.93 -12.33 20.43
N LYS A 243 -15.75 -11.75 21.32
CA LYS A 243 -16.94 -10.99 20.91
C LYS A 243 -16.58 -9.66 20.33
N ILE A 244 -17.42 -9.13 19.43
CA ILE A 244 -17.21 -7.79 18.83
C ILE A 244 -17.12 -6.73 19.93
N THR A 245 -17.95 -6.80 20.97
CA THR A 245 -17.91 -5.86 22.11
C THR A 245 -16.60 -5.90 22.87
N GLU A 246 -16.02 -7.08 23.08
CA GLU A 246 -14.69 -7.22 23.71
C GLU A 246 -13.59 -6.60 22.86
N LEU A 247 -13.66 -6.79 21.54
CA LEU A 247 -12.70 -6.22 20.61
C LEU A 247 -12.79 -4.69 20.57
N ILE A 248 -14.00 -4.13 20.54
CA ILE A 248 -14.22 -2.68 20.61
C ILE A 248 -13.62 -2.13 21.91
N GLY A 249 -13.96 -2.69 23.05
CA GLY A 249 -13.43 -2.24 24.35
C GLY A 249 -11.91 -2.35 24.44
N LEU A 250 -11.32 -3.36 23.80
CA LEU A 250 -9.87 -3.52 23.70
C LEU A 250 -9.22 -2.40 22.86
N LEU A 251 -9.87 -1.98 21.78
CA LEU A 251 -9.41 -0.90 20.90
C LEU A 251 -9.64 0.49 21.52
N GLU A 252 -10.71 0.71 22.27
CA GLU A 252 -11.01 1.98 22.95
C GLU A 252 -10.00 2.29 24.07
N ASN A 253 -9.57 1.28 24.81
CA ASN A 253 -8.58 1.42 25.89
C ASN A 253 -7.15 1.78 25.41
N LEU A 254 -6.98 2.04 24.11
CA LEU A 254 -5.72 2.44 23.49
C LEU A 254 -5.28 3.86 23.78
N SER A 255 -6.21 4.77 24.00
CA SER A 255 -5.91 6.20 24.05
C SER A 255 -5.07 6.60 25.26
N GLU A 256 -4.99 5.76 26.31
CA GLU A 256 -4.31 6.14 27.57
C GLU A 256 -2.86 5.70 27.70
N LYS A 257 -2.38 4.78 26.89
CA LYS A 257 -0.96 4.37 26.89
C LYS A 257 -0.29 4.74 25.57
N ALA A 258 0.18 5.98 25.48
CA ALA A 258 1.10 6.36 24.41
C ALA A 258 2.27 5.34 24.39
N TYR A 259 2.40 4.61 23.27
CA TYR A 259 3.55 3.73 23.03
C TYR A 259 4.82 4.58 23.07
N ARG A 260 5.60 4.46 24.13
CA ARG A 260 6.96 5.01 24.18
C ARG A 260 7.89 3.90 23.72
N PRO A 261 8.56 4.05 22.57
CA PRO A 261 9.58 3.09 22.16
C PRO A 261 10.62 2.95 23.27
N GLN A 262 11.02 1.72 23.60
CA GLN A 262 12.00 1.45 24.64
C GLN A 262 13.35 2.15 24.38
N ASN A 263 13.65 2.52 23.14
CA ASN A 263 14.86 3.20 22.68
C ASN A 263 14.58 4.60 22.13
N SER A 264 13.60 5.33 22.68
CA SER A 264 13.39 6.72 22.27
C SER A 264 14.54 7.59 22.77
N LEU A 265 15.08 8.40 21.86
CA LEU A 265 16.00 9.46 22.27
C LEU A 265 15.29 10.43 23.21
N PRO A 266 16.00 11.05 24.17
CA PRO A 266 15.41 12.09 24.99
C PRO A 266 14.91 13.24 24.12
N PRO A 267 13.93 14.03 24.60
CA PRO A 267 13.48 15.21 23.89
C PRO A 267 14.67 16.15 23.60
N PHE A 268 14.63 16.84 22.46
CA PHE A 268 15.70 17.81 22.10
C PHE A 268 15.83 18.94 23.09
N PHE A 269 14.70 19.32 23.71
CA PHE A 269 14.65 20.35 24.77
C PHE A 269 14.00 19.73 26.00
N LYS A 270 14.49 20.06 27.17
CA LYS A 270 13.96 19.57 28.45
C LYS A 270 12.60 20.18 28.77
N ASP A 271 12.39 21.44 28.38
CA ASP A 271 11.19 22.19 28.61
C ASP A 271 11.03 23.33 27.56
N GLU A 272 9.92 24.03 27.64
CA GLU A 272 9.61 25.15 26.76
C GLU A 272 10.61 26.32 26.93
N THR A 273 11.15 26.51 28.10
CA THR A 273 12.16 27.58 28.40
C THR A 273 13.45 27.36 27.60
N GLU A 274 13.95 26.14 27.57
CA GLU A 274 15.13 25.76 26.78
C GLU A 274 14.89 25.93 25.28
N TYR A 275 13.68 25.57 24.79
CA TYR A 275 13.26 25.79 23.40
C TYR A 275 13.25 27.29 23.06
N LEU A 276 12.66 28.13 23.90
CA LEU A 276 12.59 29.56 23.67
C LEU A 276 13.96 30.21 23.67
N GLN A 277 14.86 29.84 24.60
CA GLN A 277 16.24 30.32 24.62
C GLN A 277 17.01 29.93 23.36
N TRP A 278 16.79 28.70 22.84
CA TRP A 278 17.38 28.29 21.59
C TRP A 278 16.85 29.09 20.42
N LYS A 279 15.54 29.33 20.37
CA LYS A 279 14.87 30.14 19.33
C LYS A 279 15.37 31.60 19.33
N ASP A 280 15.51 32.20 20.48
CA ASP A 280 16.05 33.58 20.64
C ASP A 280 17.51 33.68 20.19
N ARG A 281 18.30 32.66 20.52
CA ARG A 281 19.70 32.60 20.05
C ARG A 281 19.75 32.46 18.51
N LEU A 282 18.86 31.69 17.89
CA LEU A 282 18.81 31.58 16.43
C LEU A 282 18.30 32.87 15.75
N ALA A 283 17.42 33.62 16.42
CA ALA A 283 16.89 34.87 15.87
C ALA A 283 18.03 35.91 15.63
N GLN A 284 19.13 35.83 16.36
CA GLN A 284 20.30 36.70 16.16
C GLN A 284 21.00 36.46 14.81
N TYR A 285 20.75 35.32 14.17
CA TYR A 285 21.35 34.97 12.87
C TYR A 285 20.36 35.14 11.70
N ASN A 286 19.18 35.70 11.96
CA ASN A 286 18.22 35.96 10.91
C ASN A 286 18.72 37.07 9.98
N VAL A 287 18.97 36.73 8.73
CA VAL A 287 19.26 37.71 7.67
C VAL A 287 17.95 38.39 7.27
N GLN A 288 17.94 39.74 7.34
CA GLN A 288 16.78 40.48 6.80
C GLN A 288 16.62 40.19 5.32
N ARG A 289 15.42 39.70 4.92
CA ARG A 289 15.09 39.57 3.50
C ARG A 289 14.97 40.96 2.93
N THR A 290 15.86 41.33 2.01
CA THR A 290 15.68 42.48 1.13
C THR A 290 14.64 42.12 0.08
N GLU A 291 13.58 42.90 0.00
CA GLU A 291 12.68 42.83 -1.16
C GLU A 291 13.50 43.24 -2.41
N LEU A 292 13.46 42.39 -3.44
CA LEU A 292 14.02 42.65 -4.76
C LEU A 292 13.06 43.48 -5.57
#